data_71e457b016ccdc0143e2497c2e0deeb6
#
_entry.id   71e457b016ccdc0143e2497c2e0deeb6
#
_cell.length_a   1.000
_cell.length_b   1.000
_cell.length_c   1.000
_cell.angle_alpha   90.00
_cell.angle_beta   90.00
_cell.angle_gamma   90.00
#
_symmetry.space_group_name_H-M   'P 1'
#
loop_
_entity.id
_entity.type
_entity.pdbx_description
1 polymer ?
#
loop_
_entity_poly.entity_id
_entity_poly.type
_entity_poly.pdbx_seq_one_letter_code
_entity_poly.pdbx_strand_id
1 'polypeptide(L)'
;MSFEALGLEPMWLEALTTLGFESATPVQRRVIPAHFAANDGIGLAPTGSGKTLAFGLSLLQPLHHVPLPEVGGGVYAVVLVPTRELAQQVSHALVDLIKTVRIQHTTPLRVVTAVGGASINTQLMGLRAGASVLVATPGRLLDLIDNGGVVLHMLRHVVLDEADRLLDSGFSDELQRIHQAIDQATTHAAVKPPQTWLFSATWNDEVDSLSQAWLRQPVRVEETAGVVATPPIEQRAIAVDEKRRTALLLHLIKTHKWRQVLVFVGTQYAADHVADKLYNNFKGAKVYATAFHGGLTQAQRTTCLNEFKTGQWDVLVTTDLAARGIDIAALPAVVNYDLPRSASDYTHRIGRTGRAGVAGEAVSFVTPAASRHFELIVQRNQLTIRVELLAGFETTDLAHVQPEATDSSTGGLDPSGGIKGKRMSKKDKLRAMAQHTQQEPEPDQNQIQDQQQAQTGLPGAIDATGTTDSIGQANPSDKPNL
;
A
#
# COMPACT_ATOMS: atom_id res chain seq x y z
N MET A 1 28.27 0.89 -17.08
CA MET A 1 29.36 0.37 -16.21
C MET A 1 29.02 -1.04 -15.81
N SER A 2 30.02 -1.94 -15.89
CA SER A 2 29.90 -3.34 -15.49
C SER A 2 29.67 -3.48 -13.96
N PHE A 3 29.04 -4.56 -13.54
CA PHE A 3 28.91 -4.94 -12.12
C PHE A 3 30.26 -5.27 -11.46
N GLU A 4 31.29 -5.63 -12.24
CA GLU A 4 32.63 -5.96 -11.77
C GLU A 4 33.26 -4.87 -10.88
N ALA A 5 32.99 -3.59 -11.21
CA ALA A 5 33.54 -2.46 -10.47
C ALA A 5 32.86 -2.19 -9.10
N LEU A 6 31.84 -2.99 -8.73
CA LEU A 6 31.04 -2.76 -7.54
C LEU A 6 31.50 -3.57 -6.31
N GLY A 7 32.60 -4.35 -6.43
CA GLY A 7 33.11 -5.20 -5.35
C GLY A 7 32.32 -6.48 -5.14
N LEU A 8 31.61 -6.94 -6.20
CA LEU A 8 30.92 -8.21 -6.16
C LEU A 8 31.87 -9.38 -6.41
N GLU A 9 31.69 -10.48 -5.70
CA GLU A 9 32.43 -11.72 -5.89
C GLU A 9 32.03 -12.40 -7.22
N PRO A 10 32.94 -13.19 -7.83
CA PRO A 10 32.71 -13.82 -9.14
C PRO A 10 31.39 -14.57 -9.26
N MET A 11 30.98 -15.30 -8.20
CA MET A 11 29.74 -16.07 -8.18
C MET A 11 28.47 -15.20 -8.36
N TRP A 12 28.50 -13.97 -7.83
CA TRP A 12 27.38 -13.03 -7.98
C TRP A 12 27.36 -12.42 -9.37
N LEU A 13 28.53 -12.18 -9.97
CA LEU A 13 28.66 -11.72 -11.36
C LEU A 13 28.12 -12.75 -12.36
N GLU A 14 28.45 -14.04 -12.14
CA GLU A 14 27.91 -15.15 -12.93
C GLU A 14 26.40 -15.29 -12.78
N ALA A 15 25.88 -15.15 -11.54
CA ALA A 15 24.45 -15.18 -11.29
C ALA A 15 23.71 -14.03 -11.99
N LEU A 16 24.25 -12.82 -11.97
CA LEU A 16 23.70 -11.67 -12.67
C LEU A 16 23.66 -11.89 -14.19
N THR A 17 24.74 -12.41 -14.77
CA THR A 17 24.80 -12.75 -16.20
C THR A 17 23.75 -13.79 -16.57
N THR A 18 23.61 -14.85 -15.75
CA THR A 18 22.62 -15.92 -15.95
C THR A 18 21.17 -15.39 -15.88
N LEU A 19 20.92 -14.40 -15.02
CA LEU A 19 19.63 -13.73 -14.88
C LEU A 19 19.40 -12.63 -15.92
N GLY A 20 20.34 -12.39 -16.83
CA GLY A 20 20.21 -11.41 -17.91
C GLY A 20 20.48 -9.97 -17.52
N PHE A 21 21.15 -9.73 -16.39
CA PHE A 21 21.56 -8.38 -15.97
C PHE A 21 22.94 -8.03 -16.58
N GLU A 22 22.95 -7.25 -17.65
CA GLU A 22 24.18 -6.89 -18.38
C GLU A 22 24.95 -5.73 -17.74
N SER A 23 24.23 -4.76 -17.15
CA SER A 23 24.85 -3.55 -16.61
C SER A 23 24.14 -3.03 -15.36
N ALA A 24 24.91 -2.45 -14.45
CA ALA A 24 24.39 -1.87 -13.23
C ALA A 24 23.69 -0.53 -13.48
N THR A 25 22.51 -0.37 -12.86
CA THR A 25 21.76 0.89 -12.86
C THR A 25 22.48 1.97 -12.02
N PRO A 26 22.15 3.28 -12.19
CA PRO A 26 22.76 4.33 -11.39
C PRO A 26 22.62 4.12 -9.87
N VAL A 27 21.47 3.68 -9.40
CA VAL A 27 21.25 3.40 -7.96
C VAL A 27 22.12 2.24 -7.48
N GLN A 28 22.23 1.17 -8.27
CA GLN A 28 23.06 0.00 -7.92
C GLN A 28 24.54 0.37 -7.79
N ARG A 29 25.05 1.19 -8.72
CA ARG A 29 26.45 1.64 -8.71
C ARG A 29 26.84 2.43 -7.46
N ARG A 30 25.89 3.11 -6.84
CA ARG A 30 26.15 3.94 -5.67
C ARG A 30 25.79 3.23 -4.36
N VAL A 31 24.70 2.47 -4.34
CA VAL A 31 24.24 1.77 -3.14
C VAL A 31 25.16 0.59 -2.78
N ILE A 32 25.50 -0.27 -3.73
CA ILE A 32 26.24 -1.50 -3.44
C ILE A 32 27.59 -1.21 -2.76
N PRO A 33 28.47 -0.35 -3.31
CA PRO A 33 29.75 -0.02 -2.64
C PRO A 33 29.56 0.69 -1.30
N ALA A 34 28.57 1.60 -1.19
CA ALA A 34 28.30 2.31 0.05
C ALA A 34 27.79 1.37 1.16
N HIS A 35 27.00 0.35 0.81
CA HIS A 35 26.56 -0.66 1.75
C HIS A 35 27.74 -1.53 2.26
N PHE A 36 28.63 -1.94 1.34
CA PHE A 36 29.83 -2.71 1.72
C PHE A 36 30.80 -1.91 2.61
N ALA A 37 30.78 -0.58 2.52
CA ALA A 37 31.52 0.30 3.43
C ALA A 37 30.89 0.38 4.85
N ALA A 38 29.85 -0.40 5.13
CA ALA A 38 29.14 -0.50 6.41
C ALA A 38 28.52 0.80 6.92
N ASN A 39 28.13 1.71 6.04
CA ASN A 39 27.40 2.93 6.36
C ASN A 39 25.88 2.68 6.33
N ASP A 40 25.16 3.36 7.23
CA ASP A 40 23.72 3.52 7.05
C ASP A 40 23.46 4.34 5.79
N GLY A 41 22.32 4.18 5.15
CA GLY A 41 22.10 4.85 3.88
C GLY A 41 20.66 5.17 3.54
N ILE A 42 20.52 6.15 2.65
CA ILE A 42 19.28 6.58 2.04
C ILE A 42 19.43 6.39 0.53
N GLY A 43 18.52 5.61 -0.06
CA GLY A 43 18.43 5.41 -1.50
C GLY A 43 17.16 6.04 -2.07
N LEU A 44 17.28 7.24 -2.66
CA LEU A 44 16.18 7.90 -3.35
C LEU A 44 16.22 7.57 -4.84
N ALA A 45 15.26 6.76 -5.27
CA ALA A 45 15.17 6.36 -6.65
C ALA A 45 13.74 5.91 -6.99
N PRO A 46 13.26 6.13 -8.23
CA PRO A 46 11.93 5.72 -8.64
C PRO A 46 11.73 4.21 -8.58
N THR A 47 10.47 3.76 -8.58
CA THR A 47 10.15 2.33 -8.71
C THR A 47 10.66 1.81 -10.05
N GLY A 48 11.27 0.61 -10.05
CA GLY A 48 11.85 0.00 -11.25
C GLY A 48 13.30 0.43 -11.56
N SER A 49 13.94 1.26 -10.73
CA SER A 49 15.35 1.64 -10.87
C SER A 49 16.35 0.54 -10.51
N GLY A 50 15.87 -0.60 -9.98
CA GLY A 50 16.72 -1.72 -9.56
C GLY A 50 17.13 -1.70 -8.10
N LYS A 51 16.42 -0.98 -7.23
CA LYS A 51 16.67 -0.93 -5.77
C LYS A 51 16.70 -2.32 -5.12
N THR A 52 15.75 -3.18 -5.47
CA THR A 52 15.67 -4.55 -4.90
C THR A 52 16.93 -5.35 -5.17
N LEU A 53 17.46 -5.26 -6.39
CA LEU A 53 18.71 -5.92 -6.74
C LEU A 53 19.90 -5.28 -6.02
N ALA A 54 19.90 -3.94 -5.86
CA ALA A 54 20.94 -3.22 -5.13
C ALA A 54 21.08 -3.72 -3.71
N PHE A 55 20.00 -3.60 -2.89
CA PHE A 55 20.08 -4.07 -1.51
C PHE A 55 20.14 -5.61 -1.39
N GLY A 56 19.54 -6.34 -2.33
CA GLY A 56 19.61 -7.80 -2.36
C GLY A 56 21.03 -8.31 -2.44
N LEU A 57 21.82 -7.86 -3.41
CA LEU A 57 23.24 -8.20 -3.54
C LEU A 57 24.04 -7.74 -2.31
N SER A 58 23.74 -6.53 -1.83
CA SER A 58 24.42 -5.96 -0.67
C SER A 58 24.19 -6.74 0.62
N LEU A 59 23.02 -7.38 0.77
CA LEU A 59 22.69 -8.26 1.89
C LEU A 59 23.25 -9.66 1.71
N LEU A 60 23.07 -10.24 0.51
CA LEU A 60 23.35 -11.65 0.29
C LEU A 60 24.85 -11.96 0.25
N GLN A 61 25.67 -11.11 -0.39
CA GLN A 61 27.11 -11.35 -0.48
C GLN A 61 27.79 -11.45 0.90
N PRO A 62 27.67 -10.49 1.84
CA PRO A 62 28.30 -10.63 3.13
C PRO A 62 27.72 -11.77 3.98
N LEU A 63 26.44 -12.10 3.79
CA LEU A 63 25.78 -13.19 4.53
C LEU A 63 26.10 -14.57 3.93
N HIS A 64 26.59 -14.65 2.71
CA HIS A 64 26.99 -15.92 2.08
C HIS A 64 28.04 -16.68 2.88
N HIS A 65 28.96 -15.97 3.49
CA HIS A 65 30.06 -16.54 4.30
C HIS A 65 29.68 -16.81 5.77
N VAL A 66 28.44 -16.52 6.14
CA VAL A 66 27.95 -16.69 7.50
C VAL A 66 27.03 -17.91 7.54
N PRO A 67 27.28 -18.91 8.41
CA PRO A 67 26.37 -20.02 8.60
C PRO A 67 25.01 -19.51 9.07
N LEU A 68 23.95 -20.28 8.82
CA LEU A 68 22.63 -19.95 9.35
C LEU A 68 22.68 -19.83 10.88
N PRO A 69 21.85 -18.93 11.47
CA PRO A 69 21.74 -18.86 12.93
C PRO A 69 21.36 -20.21 13.53
N GLU A 70 22.14 -20.68 14.50
CA GLU A 70 21.87 -21.92 15.23
C GLU A 70 20.70 -21.80 16.20
N VAL A 71 20.42 -20.57 16.63
CA VAL A 71 19.31 -20.27 17.54
C VAL A 71 18.01 -20.15 16.76
N GLY A 72 16.99 -20.88 17.17
CA GLY A 72 15.65 -20.81 16.58
C GLY A 72 15.12 -19.37 16.61
N GLY A 73 14.66 -18.89 15.46
CA GLY A 73 14.25 -17.49 15.29
C GLY A 73 15.38 -16.49 15.01
N GLY A 74 16.65 -16.96 14.96
CA GLY A 74 17.78 -16.10 14.59
C GLY A 74 17.65 -15.60 13.16
N VAL A 75 17.85 -14.29 12.97
CA VAL A 75 17.75 -13.60 11.67
C VAL A 75 18.88 -12.59 11.55
N TYR A 76 19.59 -12.58 10.40
CA TYR A 76 20.69 -11.64 10.18
C TYR A 76 20.27 -10.35 9.48
N ALA A 77 19.25 -10.41 8.62
CA ALA A 77 18.72 -9.24 7.94
C ALA A 77 17.20 -9.22 7.94
N VAL A 78 16.63 -8.04 8.14
CA VAL A 78 15.19 -7.78 7.99
C VAL A 78 14.97 -6.80 6.86
N VAL A 79 14.04 -7.12 5.96
CA VAL A 79 13.55 -6.20 4.93
C VAL A 79 12.08 -5.90 5.23
N LEU A 80 11.78 -4.65 5.60
CA LEU A 80 10.42 -4.17 5.84
C LEU A 80 9.84 -3.59 4.56
N VAL A 81 8.63 -4.03 4.24
CA VAL A 81 7.90 -3.60 3.04
C VAL A 81 6.43 -3.33 3.38
N PRO A 82 5.76 -2.39 2.68
CA PRO A 82 4.39 -1.98 3.02
C PRO A 82 3.31 -3.02 2.69
N THR A 83 3.56 -3.92 1.75
CA THR A 83 2.53 -4.84 1.26
C THR A 83 3.00 -6.29 1.18
N ARG A 84 2.02 -7.22 1.23
CA ARG A 84 2.27 -8.67 1.13
C ARG A 84 2.85 -9.05 -0.24
N GLU A 85 2.35 -8.40 -1.27
CA GLU A 85 2.75 -8.63 -2.65
C GLU A 85 4.21 -8.20 -2.86
N LEU A 86 4.60 -7.03 -2.33
CA LEU A 86 5.99 -6.57 -2.39
C LEU A 86 6.90 -7.50 -1.57
N ALA A 87 6.45 -8.00 -0.41
CA ALA A 87 7.21 -8.98 0.35
C ALA A 87 7.49 -10.25 -0.45
N GLN A 88 6.48 -10.75 -1.16
CA GLN A 88 6.64 -11.92 -2.03
C GLN A 88 7.58 -11.60 -3.21
N GLN A 89 7.43 -10.46 -3.84
CA GLN A 89 8.27 -10.02 -4.96
C GLN A 89 9.74 -9.91 -4.54
N VAL A 90 10.02 -9.21 -3.44
CA VAL A 90 11.37 -9.09 -2.89
C VAL A 90 11.93 -10.46 -2.53
N SER A 91 11.16 -11.29 -1.84
CA SER A 91 11.60 -12.64 -1.48
C SER A 91 11.91 -13.50 -2.70
N HIS A 92 11.06 -13.45 -3.75
CA HIS A 92 11.33 -14.19 -4.99
C HIS A 92 12.62 -13.72 -5.66
N ALA A 93 12.84 -12.40 -5.77
CA ALA A 93 14.07 -11.86 -6.35
C ALA A 93 15.32 -12.32 -5.60
N LEU A 94 15.29 -12.30 -4.26
CA LEU A 94 16.39 -12.80 -3.43
C LEU A 94 16.58 -14.32 -3.57
N VAL A 95 15.50 -15.08 -3.60
CA VAL A 95 15.53 -16.54 -3.78
C VAL A 95 16.07 -16.92 -5.15
N ASP A 96 15.72 -16.20 -6.20
CA ASP A 96 16.20 -16.48 -7.56
C ASP A 96 17.70 -16.20 -7.69
N LEU A 97 18.22 -15.13 -7.07
CA LEU A 97 19.66 -14.90 -6.94
C LEU A 97 20.35 -16.08 -6.22
N ILE A 98 19.81 -16.50 -5.07
CA ILE A 98 20.37 -17.60 -4.28
C ILE A 98 20.35 -18.92 -5.07
N LYS A 99 19.24 -19.23 -5.76
CA LYS A 99 19.12 -20.45 -6.58
C LYS A 99 20.18 -20.48 -7.69
N THR A 100 20.38 -19.34 -8.36
CA THR A 100 21.36 -19.24 -9.45
C THR A 100 22.77 -19.47 -8.93
N VAL A 101 23.12 -18.91 -7.77
CA VAL A 101 24.41 -19.18 -7.11
C VAL A 101 24.53 -20.65 -6.67
N ARG A 102 23.46 -21.25 -6.12
CA ARG A 102 23.45 -22.66 -5.66
C ARG A 102 23.69 -23.69 -6.74
N ILE A 103 23.44 -23.37 -8.00
CA ILE A 103 23.74 -24.27 -9.13
C ILE A 103 25.23 -24.58 -9.20
N GLN A 104 26.06 -23.60 -8.86
CA GLN A 104 27.53 -23.68 -8.99
C GLN A 104 28.24 -23.73 -7.64
N HIS A 105 27.63 -23.16 -6.59
CA HIS A 105 28.24 -22.97 -5.28
C HIS A 105 27.29 -23.40 -4.14
N THR A 106 27.84 -24.05 -3.11
CA THR A 106 27.08 -24.34 -1.89
C THR A 106 26.93 -23.05 -1.07
N THR A 107 25.70 -22.69 -0.72
CA THR A 107 25.41 -21.53 0.13
C THR A 107 24.40 -21.87 1.21
N PRO A 108 24.60 -21.41 2.46
CA PRO A 108 23.64 -21.59 3.54
C PRO A 108 22.48 -20.57 3.48
N LEU A 109 22.50 -19.62 2.55
CA LEU A 109 21.54 -18.52 2.49
C LEU A 109 20.09 -19.02 2.46
N ARG A 110 19.25 -18.43 3.31
CA ARG A 110 17.84 -18.73 3.44
C ARG A 110 17.01 -17.46 3.61
N VAL A 111 15.99 -17.32 2.77
CA VAL A 111 15.00 -16.23 2.84
C VAL A 111 13.69 -16.77 3.40
N VAL A 112 13.13 -16.07 4.37
CA VAL A 112 11.79 -16.35 4.93
C VAL A 112 10.91 -15.15 4.69
N THR A 113 9.65 -15.38 4.30
CA THR A 113 8.66 -14.33 4.09
C THR A 113 7.63 -14.37 5.20
N ALA A 114 7.38 -13.21 5.83
CA ALA A 114 6.42 -13.06 6.91
C ALA A 114 5.40 -11.96 6.61
N VAL A 115 4.17 -12.37 6.29
CA VAL A 115 3.10 -11.44 5.91
C VAL A 115 1.79 -11.78 6.62
N GLY A 116 0.97 -10.76 6.84
CA GLY A 116 -0.37 -10.94 7.41
C GLY A 116 -1.28 -11.80 6.52
N GLY A 117 -2.35 -12.37 7.11
CA GLY A 117 -3.31 -13.20 6.38
C GLY A 117 -2.91 -14.66 6.16
N ALA A 118 -1.67 -15.05 6.51
CA ALA A 118 -1.25 -16.44 6.64
C ALA A 118 -1.15 -16.82 8.12
N SER A 119 -1.18 -18.12 8.43
CA SER A 119 -1.04 -18.61 9.80
C SER A 119 0.31 -18.17 10.40
N ILE A 120 0.29 -17.57 11.58
CA ILE A 120 1.50 -17.19 12.30
C ILE A 120 2.33 -18.41 12.66
N ASN A 121 1.69 -19.52 13.05
CA ASN A 121 2.36 -20.76 13.42
C ASN A 121 3.21 -21.32 12.29
N THR A 122 2.72 -21.27 11.05
CA THR A 122 3.50 -21.70 9.88
C THR A 122 4.75 -20.85 9.69
N GLN A 123 4.65 -19.55 9.93
CA GLN A 123 5.78 -18.62 9.80
C GLN A 123 6.78 -18.79 10.95
N LEU A 124 6.29 -18.99 12.18
CA LEU A 124 7.13 -19.35 13.33
C LEU A 124 7.88 -20.67 13.10
N MET A 125 7.20 -21.70 12.57
CA MET A 125 7.85 -22.94 12.18
C MET A 125 8.92 -22.73 11.10
N GLY A 126 8.62 -21.86 10.13
CA GLY A 126 9.58 -21.47 9.09
C GLY A 126 10.84 -20.83 9.66
N LEU A 127 10.74 -20.08 10.75
CA LEU A 127 11.89 -19.40 11.38
C LEU A 127 12.70 -20.27 12.35
N ARG A 128 12.20 -21.44 12.76
CA ARG A 128 12.90 -22.33 13.70
C ARG A 128 14.31 -22.74 13.26
N ALA A 129 14.52 -22.85 11.95
CA ALA A 129 15.82 -23.20 11.37
C ALA A 129 16.69 -21.96 11.09
N GLY A 130 16.34 -20.78 11.63
CA GLY A 130 16.97 -19.51 11.33
C GLY A 130 16.71 -19.02 9.93
N ALA A 131 17.08 -17.79 9.63
CA ALA A 131 17.04 -17.19 8.30
C ALA A 131 18.21 -16.23 8.10
N SER A 132 18.76 -16.18 6.88
CA SER A 132 19.70 -15.11 6.51
C SER A 132 18.96 -13.79 6.35
N VAL A 133 17.81 -13.82 5.65
CA VAL A 133 16.96 -12.65 5.41
C VAL A 133 15.50 -12.97 5.73
N LEU A 134 14.86 -12.11 6.50
CA LEU A 134 13.43 -12.11 6.75
C LEU A 134 12.81 -10.91 6.02
N VAL A 135 11.93 -11.18 5.06
CA VAL A 135 11.16 -10.14 4.38
C VAL A 135 9.77 -10.08 5.00
N ALA A 136 9.39 -8.93 5.56
CA ALA A 136 8.17 -8.84 6.35
C ALA A 136 7.39 -7.53 6.15
N THR A 137 6.07 -7.59 6.40
CA THR A 137 5.27 -6.39 6.66
C THR A 137 5.35 -6.00 8.14
N PRO A 138 5.32 -4.69 8.50
CA PRO A 138 5.56 -4.23 9.88
C PRO A 138 4.70 -4.93 10.93
N GLY A 139 3.39 -4.95 10.77
CA GLY A 139 2.50 -5.60 11.75
C GLY A 139 2.80 -7.08 11.95
N ARG A 140 3.18 -7.82 10.87
CA ARG A 140 3.54 -9.24 11.01
C ARG A 140 4.90 -9.45 11.67
N LEU A 141 5.86 -8.54 11.44
CA LEU A 141 7.12 -8.61 12.17
C LEU A 141 6.89 -8.41 13.67
N LEU A 142 6.04 -7.45 14.06
CA LEU A 142 5.66 -7.27 15.46
C LEU A 142 4.99 -8.51 16.05
N ASP A 143 4.01 -9.10 15.34
CA ASP A 143 3.40 -10.36 15.78
C ASP A 143 4.45 -11.45 16.06
N LEU A 144 5.48 -11.56 15.20
CA LEU A 144 6.56 -12.53 15.38
C LEU A 144 7.49 -12.18 16.55
N ILE A 145 7.80 -10.89 16.77
CA ILE A 145 8.59 -10.41 17.91
C ILE A 145 7.83 -10.68 19.20
N ASP A 146 6.56 -10.30 19.28
CA ASP A 146 5.70 -10.46 20.46
C ASP A 146 5.52 -11.95 20.84
N ASN A 147 5.59 -12.85 19.87
CA ASN A 147 5.53 -14.30 20.08
C ASN A 147 6.94 -14.96 20.26
N GLY A 148 8.00 -14.17 20.40
CA GLY A 148 9.36 -14.70 20.57
C GLY A 148 9.90 -15.45 19.36
N GLY A 149 9.34 -15.22 18.18
CA GLY A 149 9.72 -15.89 16.94
C GLY A 149 10.91 -15.31 16.22
N VAL A 150 11.42 -14.14 16.65
CA VAL A 150 12.57 -13.45 16.04
C VAL A 150 13.56 -13.02 17.12
N VAL A 151 14.83 -13.35 16.92
CA VAL A 151 15.93 -13.00 17.81
C VAL A 151 16.63 -11.75 17.28
N LEU A 152 16.25 -10.58 17.82
CA LEU A 152 16.62 -9.27 17.29
C LEU A 152 18.10 -8.89 17.49
N HIS A 153 18.77 -9.36 18.55
CA HIS A 153 20.18 -9.05 18.80
C HIS A 153 21.14 -9.70 17.79
N MET A 154 20.65 -10.63 16.96
CA MET A 154 21.42 -11.23 15.87
C MET A 154 21.36 -10.41 14.57
N LEU A 155 20.51 -9.39 14.50
CA LEU A 155 20.38 -8.55 13.31
C LEU A 155 21.69 -7.81 13.01
N ARG A 156 22.10 -7.88 11.75
CA ARG A 156 23.22 -7.15 11.16
C ARG A 156 22.78 -6.07 10.21
N HIS A 157 21.63 -6.28 9.56
CA HIS A 157 21.10 -5.37 8.54
C HIS A 157 19.59 -5.19 8.69
N VAL A 158 19.13 -3.96 8.46
CA VAL A 158 17.73 -3.61 8.31
C VAL A 158 17.55 -2.80 7.04
N VAL A 159 16.55 -3.14 6.24
CA VAL A 159 16.15 -2.39 5.06
C VAL A 159 14.69 -2.00 5.18
N LEU A 160 14.38 -0.71 5.00
CA LEU A 160 13.04 -0.20 4.82
C LEU A 160 12.85 0.11 3.35
N ASP A 161 12.06 -0.68 2.63
CA ASP A 161 11.79 -0.44 1.20
C ASP A 161 10.41 0.18 1.00
N GLU A 162 10.30 1.11 0.05
CA GLU A 162 9.14 1.97 -0.16
C GLU A 162 8.72 2.70 1.15
N ALA A 163 9.68 3.39 1.79
CA ALA A 163 9.46 4.04 3.10
C ALA A 163 8.34 5.07 3.09
N ASP A 164 8.20 5.85 2.01
CA ASP A 164 7.06 6.75 1.79
C ASP A 164 5.73 5.99 1.88
N ARG A 165 5.66 4.79 1.34
CA ARG A 165 4.45 3.96 1.38
C ARG A 165 4.22 3.24 2.70
N LEU A 166 5.29 2.91 3.43
CA LEU A 166 5.18 2.40 4.80
C LEU A 166 4.45 3.43 5.67
N LEU A 167 4.80 4.70 5.53
CA LEU A 167 4.16 5.81 6.26
C LEU A 167 2.73 6.10 5.77
N ASP A 168 2.51 6.20 4.46
CA ASP A 168 1.19 6.38 3.85
C ASP A 168 0.19 5.26 4.23
N SER A 169 0.69 4.06 4.48
CA SER A 169 -0.12 2.91 4.89
C SER A 169 -0.47 2.91 6.37
N GLY A 170 0.04 3.88 7.14
CA GLY A 170 -0.26 4.05 8.56
C GLY A 170 0.57 3.15 9.48
N PHE A 171 1.75 2.68 9.04
CA PHE A 171 2.65 1.84 9.85
C PHE A 171 3.61 2.61 10.75
N SER A 172 3.38 3.91 10.98
CA SER A 172 4.27 4.74 11.79
C SER A 172 4.48 4.18 13.20
N ASP A 173 3.40 3.76 13.87
CA ASP A 173 3.43 3.21 15.22
C ASP A 173 4.16 1.86 15.25
N GLU A 174 3.88 0.98 14.28
CA GLU A 174 4.56 -0.31 14.16
C GLU A 174 6.05 -0.14 13.89
N LEU A 175 6.43 0.76 13.00
CA LEU A 175 7.84 1.05 12.73
C LEU A 175 8.56 1.56 13.97
N GLN A 176 7.93 2.45 14.75
CA GLN A 176 8.48 2.94 16.00
C GLN A 176 8.69 1.80 17.02
N ARG A 177 7.71 0.93 17.20
CA ARG A 177 7.79 -0.23 18.09
C ARG A 177 8.88 -1.21 17.65
N ILE A 178 9.01 -1.49 16.35
CA ILE A 178 10.08 -2.35 15.81
C ILE A 178 11.45 -1.75 16.09
N HIS A 179 11.62 -0.45 15.84
CA HIS A 179 12.88 0.24 16.11
C HIS A 179 13.27 0.16 17.58
N GLN A 180 12.33 0.46 18.48
CA GLN A 180 12.54 0.36 19.93
C GLN A 180 12.91 -1.07 20.36
N ALA A 181 12.25 -2.08 19.80
CA ALA A 181 12.54 -3.48 20.11
C ALA A 181 13.97 -3.88 19.67
N ILE A 182 14.42 -3.41 18.49
CA ILE A 182 15.78 -3.64 17.99
C ILE A 182 16.81 -2.94 18.90
N ASP A 183 16.57 -1.68 19.24
CA ASP A 183 17.49 -0.91 20.11
C ASP A 183 17.63 -1.53 21.50
N GLN A 184 16.51 -1.93 22.10
CA GLN A 184 16.50 -2.62 23.39
C GLN A 184 17.26 -3.95 23.31
N ALA A 185 17.02 -4.76 22.30
CA ALA A 185 17.65 -6.06 22.13
C ALA A 185 19.17 -5.93 21.91
N THR A 186 19.61 -4.97 21.10
CA THR A 186 21.04 -4.74 20.81
C THR A 186 21.77 -4.14 22.01
N THR A 187 21.15 -3.21 22.73
CA THR A 187 21.68 -2.62 23.96
C THR A 187 21.81 -3.67 25.05
N HIS A 188 20.79 -4.49 25.29
CA HIS A 188 20.82 -5.57 26.29
C HIS A 188 21.91 -6.61 26.01
N ALA A 189 22.09 -6.97 24.73
CA ALA A 189 23.11 -7.93 24.32
C ALA A 189 24.50 -7.32 24.16
N ALA A 190 24.65 -6.00 24.34
CA ALA A 190 25.88 -5.24 24.10
C ALA A 190 26.52 -5.51 22.73
N VAL A 191 25.67 -5.65 21.71
CA VAL A 191 26.11 -5.85 20.33
C VAL A 191 25.95 -4.56 19.50
N LYS A 192 26.72 -4.48 18.40
CA LYS A 192 26.63 -3.34 17.49
C LYS A 192 25.19 -3.29 16.89
N PRO A 193 24.56 -2.11 16.86
CA PRO A 193 23.28 -1.94 16.17
C PRO A 193 23.40 -2.31 14.69
N PRO A 194 22.32 -2.83 14.06
CA PRO A 194 22.33 -3.20 12.66
C PRO A 194 22.59 -2.01 11.75
N GLN A 195 23.26 -2.24 10.63
CA GLN A 195 23.33 -1.30 9.53
C GLN A 195 21.96 -1.13 8.92
N THR A 196 21.50 0.11 8.76
CA THR A 196 20.13 0.39 8.28
C THR A 196 20.14 1.16 6.96
N TRP A 197 19.34 0.71 6.01
CA TRP A 197 19.11 1.38 4.73
C TRP A 197 17.64 1.68 4.52
N LEU A 198 17.35 2.90 4.11
CA LEU A 198 16.01 3.37 3.78
C LEU A 198 15.92 3.66 2.28
N PHE A 199 14.98 3.02 1.60
CA PHE A 199 14.69 3.25 0.19
C PHE A 199 13.33 3.91 0.03
N SER A 200 13.26 4.98 -0.76
CA SER A 200 12.01 5.69 -1.07
C SER A 200 12.00 6.19 -2.51
N ALA A 201 10.81 6.36 -3.07
CA ALA A 201 10.65 7.05 -4.35
C ALA A 201 10.50 8.57 -4.17
N THR A 202 9.97 9.00 -3.04
CA THR A 202 9.72 10.40 -2.71
C THR A 202 10.37 10.77 -1.38
N TRP A 203 10.67 12.06 -1.21
CA TRP A 203 11.22 12.61 0.03
C TRP A 203 10.26 13.70 0.54
N ASN A 204 9.70 13.48 1.70
CA ASN A 204 8.82 14.40 2.41
C ASN A 204 9.21 14.48 3.88
N ASP A 205 8.57 15.36 4.66
CA ASP A 205 8.89 15.57 6.07
C ASP A 205 8.73 14.31 6.93
N GLU A 206 7.79 13.43 6.57
CA GLU A 206 7.55 12.17 7.29
C GLU A 206 8.69 11.18 7.04
N VAL A 207 9.14 11.04 5.79
CA VAL A 207 10.30 10.20 5.42
C VAL A 207 11.58 10.75 6.03
N ASP A 208 11.72 12.08 6.06
CA ASP A 208 12.86 12.73 6.71
C ASP A 208 12.90 12.42 8.21
N SER A 209 11.77 12.57 8.90
CA SER A 209 11.62 12.23 10.32
C SER A 209 11.93 10.75 10.60
N LEU A 210 11.43 9.85 9.75
CA LEU A 210 11.75 8.42 9.84
C LEU A 210 13.25 8.17 9.67
N SER A 211 13.88 8.84 8.71
CA SER A 211 15.32 8.69 8.46
C SER A 211 16.15 9.14 9.64
N GLN A 212 15.81 10.28 10.25
CA GLN A 212 16.48 10.79 11.44
C GLN A 212 16.35 9.86 12.65
N ALA A 213 15.21 9.18 12.78
CA ALA A 213 14.99 8.23 13.88
C ALA A 213 15.77 6.91 13.69
N TRP A 214 15.91 6.42 12.47
CA TRP A 214 16.44 5.08 12.20
C TRP A 214 17.89 5.04 11.77
N LEU A 215 18.45 6.12 11.22
CA LEU A 215 19.75 6.12 10.55
C LEU A 215 20.79 6.92 11.32
N ARG A 216 22.00 6.44 11.29
CA ARG A 216 23.18 7.08 11.92
C ARG A 216 24.14 7.55 10.85
N GLN A 217 24.26 8.87 10.69
CA GLN A 217 25.13 9.52 9.70
C GLN A 217 25.02 8.87 8.30
N PRO A 218 23.81 8.81 7.72
CA PRO A 218 23.58 8.05 6.50
C PRO A 218 24.28 8.65 5.29
N VAL A 219 24.78 7.78 4.42
CA VAL A 219 25.16 8.16 3.06
C VAL A 219 23.89 8.34 2.22
N ARG A 220 23.75 9.51 1.58
CA ARG A 220 22.60 9.80 0.73
C ARG A 220 22.93 9.50 -0.74
N VAL A 221 22.20 8.54 -1.31
CA VAL A 221 22.24 8.18 -2.71
C VAL A 221 20.96 8.65 -3.36
N GLU A 222 21.04 9.71 -4.15
CA GLU A 222 19.92 10.21 -4.94
C GLU A 222 20.15 9.88 -6.40
N GLU A 223 19.24 9.16 -6.98
CA GLU A 223 19.13 9.10 -8.41
C GLU A 223 18.34 10.33 -8.86
N THR A 224 19.06 11.48 -9.01
CA THR A 224 18.48 12.57 -9.79
C THR A 224 18.12 11.97 -11.13
N ALA A 225 16.88 12.18 -11.54
CA ALA A 225 16.41 11.77 -12.87
C ALA A 225 17.28 12.42 -13.95
N GLY A 226 18.51 11.93 -14.05
CA GLY A 226 19.41 12.14 -15.17
C GLY A 226 18.83 11.31 -16.28
N VAL A 227 18.28 11.99 -17.24
CA VAL A 227 17.79 11.63 -18.55
C VAL A 227 18.23 10.22 -19.03
N VAL A 228 17.79 9.15 -18.37
CA VAL A 228 17.35 7.99 -19.10
C VAL A 228 15.96 8.40 -19.57
N ALA A 229 15.81 8.73 -20.83
CA ALA A 229 14.54 9.05 -21.42
C ALA A 229 13.61 7.86 -21.13
N THR A 230 12.92 7.90 -20.00
CA THR A 230 11.73 7.08 -19.83
C THR A 230 10.88 7.42 -21.03
N PRO A 231 10.45 6.45 -21.85
CA PRO A 231 9.59 6.74 -22.97
C PRO A 231 8.44 7.59 -22.45
N PRO A 232 8.10 8.65 -23.15
CA PRO A 232 7.09 9.57 -22.65
C PRO A 232 5.79 8.81 -22.42
N ILE A 233 5.27 8.89 -21.21
CA ILE A 233 3.90 8.44 -20.94
C ILE A 233 3.00 9.49 -21.57
N GLU A 234 2.24 9.08 -22.59
CA GLU A 234 1.21 9.94 -23.14
C GLU A 234 0.08 10.09 -22.11
N GLN A 235 -0.10 11.31 -21.59
CA GLN A 235 -1.06 11.56 -20.54
C GLN A 235 -2.24 12.35 -21.09
N ARG A 236 -3.44 11.80 -20.91
CA ARG A 236 -4.69 12.40 -21.36
C ARG A 236 -5.67 12.53 -20.21
N ALA A 237 -6.50 13.57 -20.24
CA ALA A 237 -7.60 13.76 -19.32
C ALA A 237 -8.88 13.98 -20.09
N ILE A 238 -9.91 13.17 -19.85
CA ILE A 238 -11.17 13.22 -20.60
C ILE A 238 -12.31 13.59 -19.66
N ALA A 239 -13.00 14.67 -19.98
CA ALA A 239 -14.21 15.06 -19.25
C ALA A 239 -15.35 14.08 -19.54
N VAL A 240 -16.01 13.59 -18.50
CA VAL A 240 -17.09 12.62 -18.64
C VAL A 240 -18.04 12.66 -17.46
N ASP A 241 -19.33 12.48 -17.71
CA ASP A 241 -20.33 12.33 -16.66
C ASP A 241 -20.14 11.00 -15.90
N GLU A 242 -20.41 11.02 -14.60
CA GLU A 242 -20.19 9.88 -13.71
C GLU A 242 -20.85 8.59 -14.20
N LYS A 243 -22.07 8.69 -14.71
CA LYS A 243 -22.84 7.54 -15.23
C LYS A 243 -22.30 6.97 -16.55
N ARG A 244 -21.49 7.74 -17.27
CA ARG A 244 -20.98 7.38 -18.62
C ARG A 244 -19.53 6.85 -18.58
N ARG A 245 -18.83 6.91 -17.42
CA ARG A 245 -17.41 6.50 -17.28
C ARG A 245 -17.16 5.07 -17.78
N THR A 246 -18.01 4.10 -17.42
CA THR A 246 -17.81 2.71 -17.86
C THR A 246 -17.99 2.58 -19.40
N ALA A 247 -18.93 3.30 -19.99
CA ALA A 247 -19.12 3.31 -21.43
C ALA A 247 -17.91 3.93 -22.16
N LEU A 248 -17.34 5.01 -21.60
CA LEU A 248 -16.11 5.63 -22.09
C LEU A 248 -14.94 4.65 -22.01
N LEU A 249 -14.75 3.97 -20.86
CA LEU A 249 -13.71 2.96 -20.70
C LEU A 249 -13.82 1.86 -21.76
N LEU A 250 -15.01 1.35 -21.99
CA LEU A 250 -15.30 0.37 -23.05
C LEU A 250 -14.94 0.89 -24.44
N HIS A 251 -15.28 2.14 -24.72
CA HIS A 251 -14.99 2.79 -26.00
C HIS A 251 -13.48 2.87 -26.23
N LEU A 252 -12.73 3.35 -25.23
CA LEU A 252 -11.27 3.47 -25.32
C LEU A 252 -10.57 2.11 -25.49
N ILE A 253 -10.94 1.09 -24.71
CA ILE A 253 -10.38 -0.26 -24.84
C ILE A 253 -10.58 -0.80 -26.26
N LYS A 254 -11.77 -0.60 -26.86
CA LYS A 254 -12.06 -1.04 -28.23
C LYS A 254 -11.31 -0.26 -29.30
N THR A 255 -11.31 1.07 -29.18
CA THR A 255 -10.70 1.98 -30.16
C THR A 255 -9.20 1.81 -30.22
N HIS A 256 -8.54 1.73 -29.05
CA HIS A 256 -7.08 1.57 -28.95
C HIS A 256 -6.65 0.10 -28.97
N LYS A 257 -7.60 -0.86 -28.98
CA LYS A 257 -7.32 -2.30 -28.93
C LYS A 257 -6.41 -2.69 -27.77
N TRP A 258 -6.56 -2.01 -26.64
CA TRP A 258 -5.75 -2.26 -25.47
C TRP A 258 -5.95 -3.69 -24.93
N ARG A 259 -4.84 -4.29 -24.52
CA ARG A 259 -4.78 -5.54 -23.79
C ARG A 259 -3.95 -5.33 -22.52
N GLN A 260 -4.29 -5.99 -21.42
CA GLN A 260 -3.62 -5.82 -20.13
C GLN A 260 -3.67 -4.36 -19.63
N VAL A 261 -4.87 -3.80 -19.49
CA VAL A 261 -5.11 -2.45 -18.96
C VAL A 261 -5.29 -2.49 -17.46
N LEU A 262 -4.64 -1.59 -16.75
CA LEU A 262 -4.84 -1.38 -15.32
C LEU A 262 -5.79 -0.21 -15.09
N VAL A 263 -6.90 -0.46 -14.40
CA VAL A 263 -7.95 0.54 -14.15
C VAL A 263 -8.02 0.82 -12.65
N PHE A 264 -7.79 2.06 -12.25
CA PHE A 264 -7.83 2.49 -10.87
C PHE A 264 -9.19 3.05 -10.47
N VAL A 265 -9.77 2.51 -9.39
CA VAL A 265 -11.03 2.94 -8.80
C VAL A 265 -10.87 3.25 -7.30
N GLY A 266 -11.79 4.04 -6.76
CA GLY A 266 -11.71 4.54 -5.39
C GLY A 266 -12.08 3.54 -4.29
N THR A 267 -12.86 2.47 -4.60
CA THR A 267 -13.39 1.53 -3.60
C THR A 267 -13.38 0.08 -4.12
N GLN A 268 -13.40 -0.88 -3.19
CA GLN A 268 -13.51 -2.31 -3.52
C GLN A 268 -14.82 -2.60 -4.27
N TYR A 269 -15.94 -2.03 -3.80
CA TYR A 269 -17.23 -2.16 -4.46
C TYR A 269 -17.19 -1.64 -5.92
N ALA A 270 -16.51 -0.51 -6.16
CA ALA A 270 -16.35 0.02 -7.51
C ALA A 270 -15.49 -0.91 -8.37
N ALA A 271 -14.48 -1.59 -7.80
CA ALA A 271 -13.66 -2.56 -8.52
C ALA A 271 -14.52 -3.72 -9.05
N ASP A 272 -15.28 -4.34 -8.15
CA ASP A 272 -16.19 -5.43 -8.54
C ASP A 272 -17.23 -4.96 -9.58
N HIS A 273 -17.88 -3.83 -9.30
CA HIS A 273 -18.94 -3.31 -10.16
C HIS A 273 -18.47 -2.93 -11.57
N VAL A 274 -17.29 -2.30 -11.69
CA VAL A 274 -16.72 -1.95 -13.00
C VAL A 274 -16.26 -3.19 -13.73
N ALA A 275 -15.60 -4.15 -13.05
CA ALA A 275 -15.19 -5.41 -13.65
C ALA A 275 -16.39 -6.21 -14.17
N ASP A 276 -17.45 -6.35 -13.37
CA ASP A 276 -18.69 -7.04 -13.74
C ASP A 276 -19.38 -6.36 -14.92
N LYS A 277 -19.47 -5.03 -14.94
CA LYS A 277 -20.04 -4.29 -16.07
C LYS A 277 -19.23 -4.49 -17.34
N LEU A 278 -17.90 -4.49 -17.25
CA LEU A 278 -17.03 -4.75 -18.39
C LEU A 278 -17.25 -6.17 -18.91
N TYR A 279 -17.24 -7.17 -18.04
CA TYR A 279 -17.43 -8.57 -18.38
C TYR A 279 -18.80 -8.85 -19.02
N ASN A 280 -19.90 -8.31 -18.43
CA ASN A 280 -21.27 -8.56 -18.88
C ASN A 280 -21.67 -7.79 -20.13
N ASN A 281 -21.13 -6.59 -20.37
CA ASN A 281 -21.47 -5.76 -21.52
C ASN A 281 -20.77 -6.16 -22.83
N PHE A 282 -19.83 -7.10 -22.76
CA PHE A 282 -19.08 -7.58 -23.92
C PHE A 282 -19.69 -8.82 -24.60
N LYS A 283 -20.99 -9.06 -24.51
CA LYS A 283 -21.66 -10.11 -25.29
C LYS A 283 -21.37 -9.86 -26.78
N GLY A 284 -20.26 -10.47 -27.26
CA GLY A 284 -19.84 -10.37 -28.67
C GLY A 284 -18.46 -9.76 -28.93
N ALA A 285 -17.84 -9.09 -27.99
CA ALA A 285 -16.44 -8.68 -28.10
C ALA A 285 -15.71 -9.16 -26.81
N LYS A 286 -14.85 -10.15 -26.93
CA LYS A 286 -14.17 -10.81 -25.81
C LYS A 286 -13.18 -9.84 -25.14
N VAL A 287 -13.61 -9.11 -24.12
CA VAL A 287 -12.74 -8.43 -23.16
C VAL A 287 -12.97 -9.07 -21.80
N TYR A 288 -11.93 -9.64 -21.25
CA TYR A 288 -11.99 -10.29 -19.95
C TYR A 288 -11.52 -9.29 -18.89
N ALA A 289 -12.40 -8.94 -17.97
CA ALA A 289 -12.10 -8.03 -16.86
C ALA A 289 -12.26 -8.74 -15.52
N THR A 290 -11.36 -8.46 -14.58
CA THR A 290 -11.41 -8.96 -13.21
C THR A 290 -11.11 -7.85 -12.21
N ALA A 291 -11.65 -8.00 -10.99
CA ALA A 291 -11.36 -7.09 -9.88
C ALA A 291 -10.18 -7.57 -9.04
N PHE A 292 -9.37 -6.61 -8.56
CA PHE A 292 -8.25 -6.86 -7.67
C PHE A 292 -8.24 -5.87 -6.51
N HIS A 293 -8.61 -6.34 -5.31
CA HIS A 293 -8.75 -5.48 -4.14
C HIS A 293 -8.48 -6.23 -2.82
N GLY A 294 -8.44 -5.49 -1.71
CA GLY A 294 -8.11 -6.03 -0.39
C GLY A 294 -9.13 -7.02 0.19
N GLY A 295 -10.35 -7.10 -0.37
CA GLY A 295 -11.37 -8.07 0.03
C GLY A 295 -11.12 -9.49 -0.49
N LEU A 296 -10.23 -9.67 -1.47
CA LEU A 296 -9.85 -10.98 -1.97
C LEU A 296 -8.92 -11.70 -0.99
N THR A 297 -9.06 -13.02 -0.91
CA THR A 297 -8.09 -13.88 -0.19
C THR A 297 -6.72 -13.83 -0.85
N GLN A 298 -5.65 -14.15 -0.12
CA GLN A 298 -4.30 -14.12 -0.68
C GLN A 298 -4.14 -15.09 -1.87
N ALA A 299 -4.78 -16.25 -1.81
CA ALA A 299 -4.78 -17.20 -2.92
C ALA A 299 -5.43 -16.60 -4.18
N GLN A 300 -6.62 -16.00 -4.03
CA GLN A 300 -7.32 -15.32 -5.14
C GLN A 300 -6.48 -14.18 -5.72
N ARG A 301 -5.82 -13.37 -4.88
CA ARG A 301 -4.94 -12.30 -5.33
C ARG A 301 -3.78 -12.83 -6.16
N THR A 302 -3.12 -13.90 -5.69
CA THR A 302 -1.99 -14.53 -6.41
C THR A 302 -2.45 -15.09 -7.76
N THR A 303 -3.57 -15.81 -7.80
CA THR A 303 -4.13 -16.37 -9.04
C THR A 303 -4.49 -15.25 -10.01
N CYS A 304 -5.25 -14.23 -9.57
CA CYS A 304 -5.68 -13.10 -10.38
C CYS A 304 -4.50 -12.36 -11.02
N LEU A 305 -3.42 -12.09 -10.26
CA LEU A 305 -2.22 -11.43 -10.77
C LEU A 305 -1.48 -12.28 -11.80
N ASN A 306 -1.35 -13.59 -11.56
CA ASN A 306 -0.70 -14.50 -12.50
C ASN A 306 -1.49 -14.61 -13.81
N GLU A 307 -2.81 -14.74 -13.72
CA GLU A 307 -3.71 -14.78 -14.88
C GLU A 307 -3.66 -13.46 -15.67
N PHE A 308 -3.59 -12.31 -14.99
CA PHE A 308 -3.41 -11.02 -15.66
C PHE A 308 -2.03 -10.92 -16.34
N LYS A 309 -0.94 -11.33 -15.66
CA LYS A 309 0.42 -11.35 -16.25
C LYS A 309 0.52 -12.26 -17.46
N THR A 310 -0.19 -13.37 -17.47
CA THR A 310 -0.22 -14.32 -18.60
C THR A 310 -1.20 -13.93 -19.71
N GLY A 311 -1.90 -12.79 -19.57
CA GLY A 311 -2.82 -12.28 -20.59
C GLY A 311 -4.18 -12.98 -20.65
N GLN A 312 -4.56 -13.73 -19.61
CA GLN A 312 -5.91 -14.32 -19.50
C GLN A 312 -6.97 -13.24 -19.20
N TRP A 313 -6.58 -12.18 -18.51
CA TRP A 313 -7.38 -10.99 -18.27
C TRP A 313 -6.87 -9.83 -19.12
N ASP A 314 -7.78 -9.16 -19.83
CA ASP A 314 -7.49 -7.95 -20.59
C ASP A 314 -7.49 -6.70 -19.71
N VAL A 315 -8.30 -6.70 -18.64
CA VAL A 315 -8.48 -5.55 -17.76
C VAL A 315 -8.41 -6.00 -16.30
N LEU A 316 -7.56 -5.34 -15.54
CA LEU A 316 -7.47 -5.49 -14.08
C LEU A 316 -8.02 -4.21 -13.43
N VAL A 317 -9.16 -4.30 -12.76
CA VAL A 317 -9.77 -3.16 -12.04
C VAL A 317 -9.33 -3.23 -10.58
N THR A 318 -8.66 -2.19 -10.10
CA THR A 318 -7.99 -2.23 -8.79
C THR A 318 -8.18 -0.95 -7.98
N THR A 319 -7.93 -1.04 -6.68
CA THR A 319 -7.79 0.11 -5.78
C THR A 319 -6.33 0.43 -5.54
N ASP A 320 -6.01 1.69 -5.16
CA ASP A 320 -4.63 2.09 -4.85
C ASP A 320 -3.96 1.15 -3.87
N LEU A 321 -4.64 0.86 -2.75
CA LEU A 321 -4.09 0.00 -1.71
C LEU A 321 -3.75 -1.40 -2.23
N ALA A 322 -4.57 -1.97 -3.10
CA ALA A 322 -4.33 -3.29 -3.65
C ALA A 322 -3.24 -3.28 -4.74
N ALA A 323 -3.18 -2.20 -5.53
CA ALA A 323 -2.18 -2.03 -6.58
C ALA A 323 -0.77 -1.69 -6.08
N ARG A 324 -0.65 -1.32 -4.79
CA ARG A 324 0.66 -1.06 -4.17
C ARG A 324 1.46 -2.35 -4.08
N GLY A 325 2.74 -2.26 -4.44
CA GLY A 325 3.67 -3.41 -4.37
C GLY A 325 3.41 -4.54 -5.37
N ILE A 326 2.45 -4.40 -6.30
CA ILE A 326 2.31 -5.39 -7.37
C ILE A 326 3.34 -5.15 -8.46
N ASP A 327 4.01 -6.25 -8.86
CA ASP A 327 4.94 -6.25 -9.98
C ASP A 327 4.17 -6.39 -11.30
N ILE A 328 3.55 -5.28 -11.69
CA ILE A 328 2.95 -5.10 -13.01
C ILE A 328 3.53 -3.80 -13.56
N ALA A 329 4.32 -3.92 -14.59
CA ALA A 329 5.00 -2.81 -15.24
C ALA A 329 4.95 -2.99 -16.77
N ALA A 330 5.29 -1.93 -17.50
CA ALA A 330 5.27 -1.91 -18.96
C ALA A 330 3.90 -2.21 -19.57
N LEU A 331 2.82 -1.85 -18.87
CA LEU A 331 1.48 -1.96 -19.42
C LEU A 331 1.28 -0.98 -20.58
N PRO A 332 0.50 -1.33 -21.61
CA PRO A 332 0.19 -0.41 -22.71
C PRO A 332 -0.63 0.80 -22.23
N ALA A 333 -1.53 0.59 -21.26
CA ALA A 333 -2.37 1.67 -20.75
C ALA A 333 -2.69 1.54 -19.27
N VAL A 334 -2.82 2.71 -18.61
CA VAL A 334 -3.34 2.89 -17.27
C VAL A 334 -4.51 3.86 -17.30
N VAL A 335 -5.61 3.52 -16.66
CA VAL A 335 -6.79 4.39 -16.60
C VAL A 335 -7.11 4.75 -15.16
N ASN A 336 -7.08 6.04 -14.84
CA ASN A 336 -7.63 6.59 -13.62
C ASN A 336 -9.15 6.77 -13.79
N TYR A 337 -9.90 5.72 -13.56
CA TYR A 337 -11.37 5.75 -13.60
C TYR A 337 -11.93 6.65 -12.48
N ASP A 338 -11.34 6.55 -11.28
CA ASP A 338 -11.46 7.53 -10.22
C ASP A 338 -10.09 8.19 -10.02
N LEU A 339 -10.07 9.51 -9.84
CA LEU A 339 -8.84 10.26 -9.61
C LEU A 339 -8.18 9.82 -8.29
N PRO A 340 -6.85 9.79 -8.22
CA PRO A 340 -6.13 9.47 -6.98
C PRO A 340 -6.32 10.58 -5.94
N ARG A 341 -6.10 10.25 -4.67
CA ARG A 341 -6.26 11.23 -3.58
C ARG A 341 -5.14 12.26 -3.51
N SER A 342 -3.96 11.90 -3.99
CA SER A 342 -2.77 12.76 -3.94
C SER A 342 -2.05 12.83 -5.28
N ALA A 343 -1.23 13.85 -5.44
CA ALA A 343 -0.34 14.02 -6.60
C ALA A 343 0.71 12.89 -6.68
N SER A 344 1.19 12.40 -5.55
CA SER A 344 2.11 11.27 -5.46
C SER A 344 1.47 9.98 -5.96
N ASP A 345 0.23 9.68 -5.52
CA ASP A 345 -0.49 8.50 -6.02
C ASP A 345 -0.72 8.57 -7.54
N TYR A 346 -0.95 9.76 -8.08
CA TYR A 346 -1.06 9.95 -9.53
C TYR A 346 0.20 9.47 -10.25
N THR A 347 1.35 9.94 -9.84
CA THR A 347 2.65 9.55 -10.42
C THR A 347 2.90 8.05 -10.29
N HIS A 348 2.55 7.46 -9.14
CA HIS A 348 2.70 6.04 -8.91
C HIS A 348 1.77 5.17 -9.77
N ARG A 349 0.55 5.64 -10.05
CA ARG A 349 -0.39 4.93 -10.92
C ARG A 349 0.09 4.96 -12.36
N ILE A 350 0.41 6.14 -12.90
CA ILE A 350 0.86 6.25 -14.30
C ILE A 350 2.19 5.56 -14.52
N GLY A 351 3.05 5.50 -13.51
CA GLY A 351 4.31 4.75 -13.55
C GLY A 351 4.13 3.22 -13.69
N ARG A 352 2.93 2.67 -13.88
CA ARG A 352 2.70 1.27 -14.27
C ARG A 352 2.77 1.08 -15.79
N THR A 353 2.82 2.15 -16.54
CA THR A 353 3.07 2.17 -17.98
C THR A 353 4.36 2.93 -18.31
N GLY A 354 4.79 3.00 -19.55
CA GLY A 354 5.95 3.75 -19.99
C GLY A 354 7.28 3.25 -19.41
N ARG A 355 7.49 1.94 -19.29
CA ARG A 355 8.70 1.34 -18.73
C ARG A 355 9.44 0.47 -19.76
N ALA A 356 10.70 0.17 -19.48
CA ALA A 356 11.55 -0.72 -20.29
C ALA A 356 11.68 -0.29 -21.77
N GLY A 357 11.63 1.02 -22.07
CA GLY A 357 11.75 1.51 -23.44
C GLY A 357 10.46 1.46 -24.26
N VAL A 358 9.34 1.01 -23.68
CA VAL A 358 8.02 0.94 -24.34
C VAL A 358 7.20 2.17 -23.96
N ALA A 359 6.68 2.89 -24.96
CA ALA A 359 5.74 4.00 -24.75
C ALA A 359 4.44 3.48 -24.11
N GLY A 360 3.83 4.30 -23.27
CA GLY A 360 2.59 3.96 -22.59
C GLY A 360 1.61 5.10 -22.54
N GLU A 361 0.32 4.77 -22.34
CA GLU A 361 -0.76 5.74 -22.27
C GLU A 361 -1.38 5.77 -20.87
N ALA A 362 -1.60 6.97 -20.32
CA ALA A 362 -2.28 7.19 -19.03
C ALA A 362 -3.50 8.09 -19.27
N VAL A 363 -4.69 7.56 -19.04
CA VAL A 363 -5.94 8.30 -19.23
C VAL A 363 -6.63 8.55 -17.90
N SER A 364 -6.99 9.80 -17.61
CA SER A 364 -7.72 10.20 -16.41
C SER A 364 -9.15 10.64 -16.75
N PHE A 365 -10.13 10.06 -16.10
CA PHE A 365 -11.52 10.49 -16.22
C PHE A 365 -11.79 11.62 -15.23
N VAL A 366 -12.22 12.77 -15.78
CA VAL A 366 -12.50 13.96 -14.99
C VAL A 366 -14.00 14.21 -15.01
N THR A 367 -14.66 13.94 -13.88
CA THR A 367 -16.06 14.30 -13.73
C THR A 367 -16.17 15.78 -13.34
N PRO A 368 -17.31 16.45 -13.59
CA PRO A 368 -17.51 17.85 -13.18
C PRO A 368 -17.18 18.07 -11.69
N ALA A 369 -17.62 17.17 -10.82
CA ALA A 369 -17.33 17.23 -9.37
C ALA A 369 -15.85 17.06 -9.02
N ALA A 370 -15.05 16.43 -9.87
CA ALA A 370 -13.64 16.15 -9.65
C ALA A 370 -12.68 17.11 -10.40
N SER A 371 -13.22 18.05 -11.18
CA SER A 371 -12.42 18.99 -12.01
C SER A 371 -11.39 19.76 -11.17
N ARG A 372 -11.83 20.40 -10.08
CA ARG A 372 -10.95 21.16 -9.19
C ARG A 372 -9.87 20.28 -8.53
N HIS A 373 -10.19 19.04 -8.21
CA HIS A 373 -9.22 18.11 -7.67
C HIS A 373 -8.17 17.72 -8.72
N PHE A 374 -8.59 17.53 -9.96
CA PHE A 374 -7.66 17.24 -11.06
C PHE A 374 -6.70 18.41 -11.32
N GLU A 375 -7.19 19.64 -11.30
CA GLU A 375 -6.37 20.85 -11.43
C GLU A 375 -5.25 20.91 -10.36
N LEU A 376 -5.57 20.57 -9.11
CA LEU A 376 -4.57 20.48 -8.03
C LEU A 376 -3.52 19.38 -8.30
N ILE A 377 -3.91 18.24 -8.86
CA ILE A 377 -2.98 17.18 -9.25
C ILE A 377 -2.04 17.66 -10.36
N VAL A 378 -2.59 18.31 -11.39
CA VAL A 378 -1.84 18.88 -12.52
C VAL A 378 -0.83 19.92 -12.02
N GLN A 379 -1.28 20.86 -11.19
CA GLN A 379 -0.44 21.92 -10.65
C GLN A 379 0.72 21.36 -9.79
N ARG A 380 0.43 20.44 -8.88
CA ARG A 380 1.45 19.86 -7.99
C ARG A 380 2.49 19.01 -8.69
N ASN A 381 2.07 18.28 -9.73
CA ASN A 381 2.98 17.50 -10.56
C ASN A 381 3.60 18.30 -11.72
N GLN A 382 3.30 19.61 -11.82
CA GLN A 382 3.78 20.49 -12.90
C GLN A 382 3.49 19.93 -14.30
N LEU A 383 2.29 19.34 -14.47
CA LEU A 383 1.88 18.72 -15.73
C LEU A 383 1.27 19.76 -16.69
N THR A 384 1.35 19.47 -17.99
CA THR A 384 0.76 20.31 -19.06
C THR A 384 -0.46 19.66 -19.70
N ILE A 385 -1.23 18.88 -18.93
CA ILE A 385 -2.40 18.15 -19.41
C ILE A 385 -3.61 19.07 -19.42
N ARG A 386 -4.30 19.10 -20.57
CA ARG A 386 -5.60 19.76 -20.68
C ARG A 386 -6.71 18.72 -20.68
N VAL A 387 -7.84 19.08 -20.08
CA VAL A 387 -9.03 18.23 -20.12
C VAL A 387 -9.68 18.36 -21.49
N GLU A 388 -9.84 17.25 -22.19
CA GLU A 388 -10.44 17.16 -23.52
C GLU A 388 -11.89 16.66 -23.45
N LEU A 389 -12.68 17.07 -24.41
CA LEU A 389 -14.04 16.54 -24.65
C LEU A 389 -13.95 15.49 -25.75
N LEU A 390 -14.45 14.29 -25.48
CA LEU A 390 -14.52 13.23 -26.49
C LEU A 390 -15.90 13.19 -27.13
N ALA A 391 -15.96 13.21 -28.46
CA ALA A 391 -17.20 13.14 -29.21
C ALA A 391 -18.04 11.92 -28.79
N GLY A 392 -19.31 12.17 -28.47
CA GLY A 392 -20.23 11.16 -27.97
C GLY A 392 -20.14 10.88 -26.46
N PHE A 393 -19.24 11.55 -25.74
CA PHE A 393 -19.11 11.45 -24.28
C PHE A 393 -19.06 12.80 -23.59
N GLU A 394 -19.46 13.87 -24.30
CA GLU A 394 -19.46 15.23 -23.76
C GLU A 394 -20.23 15.27 -22.42
N THR A 395 -19.67 16.00 -21.47
CA THR A 395 -20.34 16.23 -20.18
C THR A 395 -21.45 17.24 -20.31
N THR A 396 -22.52 17.04 -19.55
CA THR A 396 -23.67 17.94 -19.52
C THR A 396 -23.39 19.25 -18.77
N ASP A 397 -22.34 19.29 -17.96
CA ASP A 397 -21.94 20.45 -17.15
C ASP A 397 -20.56 20.95 -17.56
N LEU A 398 -20.51 21.74 -18.64
CA LEU A 398 -19.29 22.33 -19.19
C LEU A 398 -18.71 23.48 -18.34
N ALA A 399 -19.52 24.10 -17.49
CA ALA A 399 -19.10 25.29 -16.72
C ALA A 399 -17.96 24.98 -15.71
N HIS A 400 -17.84 23.74 -15.27
CA HIS A 400 -16.80 23.30 -14.31
C HIS A 400 -15.58 22.65 -14.98
N VAL A 401 -15.53 22.59 -16.30
CA VAL A 401 -14.43 21.91 -17.04
C VAL A 401 -13.47 22.92 -17.71
N GLN A 402 -13.87 24.18 -17.86
CA GLN A 402 -12.99 25.22 -18.39
C GLN A 402 -12.26 25.92 -17.21
N PRO A 403 -10.95 26.14 -17.30
CA PRO A 403 -10.26 26.94 -16.31
C PRO A 403 -10.77 28.38 -16.35
N GLU A 404 -11.50 28.82 -15.32
CA GLU A 404 -11.72 30.23 -15.11
C GLU A 404 -10.35 30.89 -14.90
N ALA A 405 -10.11 31.93 -15.71
CA ALA A 405 -8.94 32.79 -15.55
C ALA A 405 -8.94 33.37 -14.12
N THR A 406 -7.97 32.92 -13.36
CA THR A 406 -7.46 33.49 -12.09
C THR A 406 -8.28 34.58 -11.42
N ASP A 407 -8.98 34.20 -10.34
CA ASP A 407 -9.16 35.13 -9.22
C ASP A 407 -8.66 34.45 -7.94
N SER A 408 -7.61 35.04 -7.38
CA SER A 408 -6.87 34.52 -6.24
C SER A 408 -7.64 34.78 -4.94
N SER A 409 -8.40 33.80 -4.45
CA SER A 409 -8.87 33.81 -3.08
C SER A 409 -8.40 32.55 -2.36
N THR A 410 -7.54 32.76 -1.42
CA THR A 410 -6.86 31.86 -0.53
C THR A 410 -7.81 30.94 0.25
N GLY A 411 -7.99 29.70 -0.22
CA GLY A 411 -8.46 28.60 0.60
C GLY A 411 -7.24 27.83 1.13
N GLY A 412 -7.12 27.70 2.44
CA GLY A 412 -5.98 27.06 3.09
C GLY A 412 -5.72 25.66 2.57
N LEU A 413 -4.54 25.45 2.05
CA LEU A 413 -4.04 24.19 1.55
C LEU A 413 -3.46 23.38 2.73
N ASP A 414 -3.83 22.12 2.82
CA ASP A 414 -3.18 21.15 3.73
C ASP A 414 -1.77 20.83 3.19
N PRO A 415 -0.71 20.91 4.00
CA PRO A 415 0.66 20.60 3.57
C PRO A 415 0.84 19.20 2.98
N SER A 416 0.00 18.22 3.37
CA SER A 416 0.05 16.84 2.87
C SER A 416 -0.63 16.61 1.52
N GLY A 417 -1.30 17.65 0.97
CA GLY A 417 -1.84 17.61 -0.39
C GLY A 417 -3.20 16.97 -0.60
N GLY A 418 -3.86 16.55 0.45
CA GLY A 418 -5.24 16.04 0.40
C GLY A 418 -6.26 17.13 0.68
N ILE A 419 -7.44 17.07 0.03
CA ILE A 419 -8.59 17.87 0.44
C ILE A 419 -9.20 17.20 1.66
N LYS A 420 -8.93 17.70 2.86
CA LYS A 420 -9.69 17.32 4.06
C LYS A 420 -11.09 17.89 3.93
N GLY A 421 -12.03 17.10 3.45
CA GLY A 421 -13.43 17.34 3.75
C GLY A 421 -13.57 17.34 5.28
N LYS A 422 -14.04 18.46 5.85
CA LYS A 422 -14.34 18.59 7.29
C LYS A 422 -15.39 17.54 7.68
N ARG A 423 -14.95 16.32 7.94
CA ARG A 423 -15.78 15.32 8.59
C ARG A 423 -15.79 15.72 10.07
N MET A 424 -16.92 16.27 10.54
CA MET A 424 -17.09 16.59 11.95
C MET A 424 -16.74 15.36 12.77
N SER A 425 -15.81 15.51 13.71
CA SER A 425 -15.42 14.43 14.61
C SER A 425 -16.62 14.02 15.47
N LYS A 426 -16.62 12.80 16.01
CA LYS A 426 -17.69 12.35 16.92
C LYS A 426 -17.83 13.28 18.12
N LYS A 427 -16.77 13.96 18.52
CA LYS A 427 -16.69 14.94 19.60
C LYS A 427 -17.33 16.28 19.20
N ASP A 428 -17.18 16.70 17.93
CA ASP A 428 -17.79 17.94 17.42
C ASP A 428 -19.29 17.75 17.17
N LYS A 429 -19.73 16.56 16.76
CA LYS A 429 -21.15 16.20 16.69
C LYS A 429 -21.81 16.20 18.05
N LEU A 430 -21.14 15.68 19.08
CA LEU A 430 -21.64 15.73 20.47
C LEU A 430 -21.69 17.15 21.02
N ARG A 431 -20.73 18.01 20.70
CA ARG A 431 -20.76 19.45 21.07
C ARG A 431 -21.87 20.21 20.35
N ALA A 432 -22.10 19.95 19.07
CA ALA A 432 -23.18 20.55 18.31
C ALA A 432 -24.56 20.12 18.83
N MET A 433 -24.73 18.84 19.22
CA MET A 433 -25.95 18.35 19.88
C MET A 433 -26.16 18.99 21.25
N ALA A 434 -25.09 19.15 22.05
CA ALA A 434 -25.19 19.79 23.37
C ALA A 434 -25.51 21.29 23.28
N GLN A 435 -25.10 21.98 22.23
CA GLN A 435 -25.46 23.39 22.01
C GLN A 435 -26.89 23.56 21.50
N HIS A 436 -27.45 22.61 20.77
CA HIS A 436 -28.88 22.63 20.39
C HIS A 436 -29.82 22.35 21.54
N THR A 437 -29.39 21.63 22.57
CA THR A 437 -30.21 21.34 23.79
C THR A 437 -30.24 22.54 24.75
N GLN A 438 -29.38 23.56 24.56
CA GLN A 438 -29.38 24.79 25.41
C GLN A 438 -30.13 25.97 24.78
N GLN A 439 -30.80 25.79 23.65
CA GLN A 439 -31.61 26.83 22.98
C GLN A 439 -33.11 26.56 22.90
N GLU A 440 -33.64 25.63 23.68
CA GLU A 440 -35.09 25.57 23.87
C GLU A 440 -35.50 26.62 24.89
N PRO A 441 -36.48 27.50 24.60
CA PRO A 441 -36.94 28.54 25.53
C PRO A 441 -37.68 27.89 26.73
N GLU A 442 -37.41 28.40 27.94
CA GLU A 442 -38.13 28.01 29.17
C GLU A 442 -39.63 28.17 28.96
N PRO A 443 -40.46 27.19 29.39
CA PRO A 443 -41.92 27.31 29.32
C PRO A 443 -42.41 28.30 30.37
N ASP A 444 -43.27 29.18 29.92
CA ASP A 444 -43.94 30.26 30.64
C ASP A 444 -44.66 29.73 31.89
N GLN A 445 -44.34 30.28 33.11
CA GLN A 445 -44.83 29.83 34.41
C GLN A 445 -46.33 30.12 34.68
N ASN A 446 -47.10 30.56 33.69
CA ASN A 446 -48.51 30.90 33.87
C ASN A 446 -49.52 29.80 33.49
N GLN A 447 -49.09 28.60 33.13
CA GLN A 447 -50.00 27.49 32.77
C GLN A 447 -50.07 26.33 33.79
N ILE A 448 -49.40 26.46 34.95
CA ILE A 448 -49.36 25.38 35.96
C ILE A 448 -50.46 25.51 37.03
N GLN A 449 -51.24 26.63 37.08
CA GLN A 449 -52.31 26.80 38.11
C GLN A 449 -53.65 26.25 37.71
N ASP A 450 -53.94 25.90 36.46
CA ASP A 450 -55.27 25.42 36.04
C ASP A 450 -55.41 23.89 35.91
N GLN A 451 -54.39 23.10 36.24
CA GLN A 451 -54.46 21.63 36.15
C GLN A 451 -54.44 20.90 37.52
N GLN A 452 -54.42 21.63 38.62
CA GLN A 452 -54.47 21.02 39.98
C GLN A 452 -55.84 20.98 40.65
N GLN A 453 -56.92 21.37 39.95
CA GLN A 453 -58.33 21.34 40.56
C GLN A 453 -59.21 20.25 39.97
N ALA A 454 -58.74 19.28 39.21
CA ALA A 454 -59.63 18.30 38.60
C ALA A 454 -59.21 16.84 38.84
N GLN A 455 -58.72 16.47 40.00
CA GLN A 455 -58.67 15.04 40.40
C GLN A 455 -58.63 14.84 41.90
N THR A 456 -59.76 15.07 42.51
CA THR A 456 -60.13 14.43 43.81
C THR A 456 -61.40 13.65 43.60
N GLY A 457 -61.36 12.34 43.70
CA GLY A 457 -62.50 11.46 43.62
C GLY A 457 -62.11 9.99 43.73
N LEU A 458 -61.93 9.52 44.96
CA LEU A 458 -61.93 8.09 45.32
C LEU A 458 -63.43 7.62 45.36
N PRO A 459 -63.80 6.28 45.49
CA PRO A 459 -63.08 5.21 46.16
C PRO A 459 -63.29 3.78 45.57
N GLY A 460 -62.68 2.79 46.23
CA GLY A 460 -63.20 1.42 46.22
C GLY A 460 -62.14 0.32 46.35
N ALA A 461 -61.98 -0.16 47.56
CA ALA A 461 -61.18 -1.31 47.98
C ALA A 461 -61.64 -2.66 47.38
N ILE A 462 -60.80 -3.65 47.47
CA ILE A 462 -60.94 -5.02 48.01
C ILE A 462 -59.78 -5.86 47.50
N ASP A 463 -58.86 -6.20 48.31
CA ASP A 463 -58.56 -7.39 49.12
C ASP A 463 -58.14 -8.68 48.34
N ALA A 464 -57.02 -9.15 48.74
CA ALA A 464 -56.66 -10.42 49.34
C ALA A 464 -56.09 -11.58 48.46
N THR A 465 -54.95 -12.01 48.96
CA THR A 465 -54.44 -13.41 49.09
C THR A 465 -54.10 -14.18 47.82
N GLY A 466 -53.02 -14.86 47.67
CA GLY A 466 -52.09 -15.50 48.60
C GLY A 466 -51.35 -16.62 47.88
N THR A 467 -50.23 -16.95 48.44
CA THR A 467 -49.51 -18.28 48.42
C THR A 467 -48.74 -18.71 47.20
N THR A 468 -47.41 -18.70 47.30
CA THR A 468 -46.40 -19.74 47.65
C THR A 468 -46.39 -21.03 46.82
N ASP A 469 -45.20 -21.37 46.42
CA ASP A 469 -44.41 -22.62 46.43
C ASP A 469 -43.83 -22.95 45.04
N SER A 470 -42.58 -23.01 44.89
CA SER A 470 -41.46 -23.84 45.34
C SER A 470 -41.08 -24.94 44.33
N ILE A 471 -39.79 -25.01 44.08
CA ILE A 471 -38.94 -26.21 43.88
C ILE A 471 -38.92 -26.90 42.50
N GLY A 472 -37.69 -27.06 41.98
CA GLY A 472 -37.37 -28.14 41.03
C GLY A 472 -36.07 -27.97 40.28
N GLN A 473 -34.95 -28.29 40.94
CA GLN A 473 -33.68 -28.66 40.30
C GLN A 473 -33.83 -29.91 39.44
N ALA A 474 -33.11 -30.01 38.31
CA ALA A 474 -32.25 -31.12 37.97
C ALA A 474 -31.54 -30.94 36.60
N ASN A 475 -30.27 -31.07 36.63
CA ASN A 475 -29.32 -31.53 35.59
C ASN A 475 -29.25 -33.07 35.65
N PRO A 476 -28.58 -33.88 34.82
CA PRO A 476 -27.72 -33.63 33.64
C PRO A 476 -27.84 -34.70 32.53
N SER A 477 -26.96 -34.58 31.53
CA SER A 477 -26.41 -35.63 30.65
C SER A 477 -27.30 -36.26 29.58
N ASP A 478 -26.88 -36.14 28.29
CA ASP A 478 -26.29 -37.22 27.49
C ASP A 478 -25.97 -36.76 26.06
N LYS A 479 -24.73 -37.12 25.64
CA LYS A 479 -24.34 -37.23 24.23
C LYS A 479 -24.90 -38.56 23.67
N PRO A 480 -25.05 -38.78 22.34
CA PRO A 480 -23.91 -39.25 21.55
C PRO A 480 -23.83 -38.80 20.06
N ASN A 481 -22.62 -38.88 19.58
CA ASN A 481 -22.09 -39.22 18.26
C ASN A 481 -23.04 -39.44 17.06
N LEU A 482 -22.76 -38.68 15.99
CA LEU A 482 -22.32 -39.23 14.70
C LEU A 482 -21.57 -38.16 13.95
#